data_12ab8298f5f59454282b8bd1242918f0
#
_entry.id   12ab8298f5f59454282b8bd1242918f0
#
_cell.length_a   1.000
_cell.length_b   1.000
_cell.length_c   1.000
_cell.angle_alpha   90.00
_cell.angle_beta   90.00
_cell.angle_gamma   90.00
#
_symmetry.space_group_name_H-M   'P 1'
#
loop_
_entity.id
_entity.type
_entity.pdbx_description
1 polymer ?
#
loop_
_entity_poly.entity_id
_entity_poly.type
_entity_poly.pdbx_seq_one_letter_code
_entity_poly.pdbx_strand_id
1 'polypeptide(L)'
;MLWLSGCVSAPQSDALLTHFSQETGANPSVTLAARVHLEQVPFFPQEDFQCGPAALATVLQASKVDILPDALVSQVYVPSRQGSLQVEMLAAARRYGRISQILAPDLEGLLEQVQAGKPVLVMQNLGLSWYPQWHYAVVVGFDLPRGEIVLR
;
A
#
# COMPACT_ATOMS: atom_id res chain seq x y z
N MET A 1 -25.66 -29.60 -0.03
CA MET A 1 -24.44 -28.85 0.22
C MET A 1 -24.08 -28.11 -1.07
N LEU A 2 -24.38 -26.81 -1.14
CA LEU A 2 -23.98 -25.98 -2.29
C LEU A 2 -22.60 -25.39 -1.99
N TRP A 3 -21.61 -25.72 -2.82
CA TRP A 3 -20.31 -25.07 -2.83
C TRP A 3 -20.46 -23.79 -3.65
N LEU A 4 -20.44 -22.62 -3.00
CA LEU A 4 -20.31 -21.33 -3.66
C LEU A 4 -18.84 -21.08 -3.94
N SER A 5 -18.39 -21.44 -5.15
CA SER A 5 -17.09 -21.02 -5.68
C SER A 5 -17.18 -19.55 -6.06
N GLY A 6 -16.85 -18.66 -5.15
CA GLY A 6 -16.67 -17.26 -5.46
C GLY A 6 -15.38 -17.07 -6.25
N CYS A 7 -15.44 -16.98 -7.57
CA CYS A 7 -14.33 -16.52 -8.40
C CYS A 7 -14.13 -15.03 -8.17
N VAL A 8 -13.18 -14.67 -7.32
CA VAL A 8 -12.66 -13.29 -7.27
C VAL A 8 -11.69 -13.17 -8.44
N SER A 9 -12.12 -12.55 -9.53
CA SER A 9 -11.23 -12.19 -10.62
C SER A 9 -10.45 -10.93 -10.24
N ALA A 10 -9.14 -10.98 -10.30
CA ALA A 10 -8.25 -9.82 -10.12
C ALA A 10 -7.57 -9.51 -11.47
N PRO A 11 -8.26 -8.80 -12.39
CA PRO A 11 -7.82 -8.66 -13.78
C PRO A 11 -6.44 -7.99 -13.92
N GLN A 12 -6.06 -7.12 -12.99
CA GLN A 12 -4.73 -6.51 -13.00
C GLN A 12 -3.64 -7.51 -12.59
N SER A 13 -3.91 -8.38 -11.63
CA SER A 13 -2.98 -9.44 -11.24
C SER A 13 -2.80 -10.46 -12.35
N ASP A 14 -3.88 -10.85 -13.04
CA ASP A 14 -3.83 -11.77 -14.18
C ASP A 14 -3.05 -11.16 -15.36
N ALA A 15 -3.27 -9.89 -15.67
CA ALA A 15 -2.52 -9.16 -16.69
C ALA A 15 -1.04 -9.09 -16.34
N LEU A 16 -0.70 -8.82 -15.09
CA LEU A 16 0.69 -8.71 -14.61
C LEU A 16 1.40 -10.06 -14.66
N LEU A 17 0.75 -11.14 -14.23
CA LEU A 17 1.29 -12.50 -14.32
C LEU A 17 1.48 -12.96 -15.78
N THR A 18 0.57 -12.57 -16.67
CA THR A 18 0.66 -12.86 -18.11
C THR A 18 1.84 -12.10 -18.74
N HIS A 19 1.99 -10.82 -18.42
CA HIS A 19 3.11 -9.99 -18.86
C HIS A 19 4.45 -10.55 -18.38
N PHE A 20 4.55 -10.88 -17.10
CA PHE A 20 5.74 -11.47 -16.50
C PHE A 20 6.13 -12.81 -17.13
N SER A 21 5.14 -13.60 -17.58
CA SER A 21 5.36 -14.89 -18.26
C SER A 21 5.76 -14.74 -19.74
N GLN A 22 5.47 -13.60 -20.38
CA GLN A 22 5.71 -13.34 -21.79
C GLN A 22 7.01 -12.57 -22.07
N GLU A 23 7.59 -11.86 -21.09
CA GLU A 23 8.82 -11.09 -21.26
C GLU A 23 10.09 -11.95 -21.25
N THR A 24 10.17 -12.89 -22.22
CA THR A 24 11.47 -13.42 -22.65
C THR A 24 11.97 -12.76 -23.96
N GLY A 25 11.37 -11.67 -24.38
CA GLY A 25 11.83 -10.98 -25.59
C GLY A 25 10.99 -9.79 -26.01
N ALA A 26 11.36 -8.63 -25.63
CA ALA A 26 11.38 -7.35 -26.34
C ALA A 26 10.89 -6.15 -25.48
N ASN A 27 11.83 -5.23 -25.31
CA ASN A 27 11.73 -3.84 -24.83
C ASN A 27 11.84 -3.65 -23.30
N PRO A 28 12.80 -2.81 -22.81
CA PRO A 28 13.04 -2.61 -21.39
C PRO A 28 12.12 -1.53 -20.82
N SER A 29 10.86 -1.80 -20.67
CA SER A 29 10.07 -1.33 -19.55
C SER A 29 10.65 -2.01 -18.30
N VAL A 30 10.68 -1.36 -17.16
CA VAL A 30 11.35 -1.82 -15.93
C VAL A 30 10.98 -3.28 -15.65
N THR A 31 11.94 -4.21 -15.78
CA THR A 31 11.69 -5.62 -15.45
C THR A 31 11.52 -5.75 -13.94
N LEU A 32 10.35 -6.19 -13.50
CA LEU A 32 10.10 -6.44 -12.08
C LEU A 32 10.88 -7.68 -11.61
N ALA A 33 11.51 -7.56 -10.44
CA ALA A 33 12.11 -8.69 -9.76
C ALA A 33 11.04 -9.71 -9.35
N ALA A 34 11.38 -11.00 -9.29
CA ALA A 34 10.46 -12.02 -8.84
C ALA A 34 9.96 -11.79 -7.41
N ARG A 35 10.81 -11.24 -6.54
CA ARG A 35 10.51 -10.97 -5.13
C ARG A 35 11.22 -9.72 -4.66
N VAL A 36 10.52 -8.94 -3.84
CA VAL A 36 11.07 -7.78 -3.12
C VAL A 36 10.49 -7.76 -1.71
N HIS A 37 11.32 -7.46 -0.71
CA HIS A 37 10.86 -7.22 0.66
C HIS A 37 11.72 -6.14 1.33
N LEU A 38 11.07 -5.06 1.74
CA LEU A 38 11.70 -3.92 2.42
C LEU A 38 11.73 -4.17 3.93
N GLU A 39 12.63 -5.02 4.39
CA GLU A 39 12.71 -5.48 5.79
C GLU A 39 12.92 -4.34 6.79
N GLN A 40 13.58 -3.24 6.37
CA GLN A 40 13.88 -2.10 7.23
C GLN A 40 12.69 -1.16 7.48
N VAL A 41 11.56 -1.40 6.82
CA VAL A 41 10.34 -0.62 7.05
C VAL A 41 9.73 -1.03 8.39
N PRO A 42 9.53 -0.10 9.33
CA PRO A 42 8.98 -0.44 10.64
C PRO A 42 7.53 -0.91 10.55
N PHE A 43 7.10 -1.63 11.57
CA PHE A 43 5.70 -2.00 11.78
C PHE A 43 5.21 -1.31 13.06
N PHE A 44 4.07 -0.65 12.96
CA PHE A 44 3.36 -0.11 14.12
C PHE A 44 2.04 -0.86 14.30
N PRO A 45 1.82 -1.49 15.47
CA PRO A 45 0.51 -2.02 15.82
C PRO A 45 -0.55 -0.92 15.71
N GLN A 46 -1.70 -1.26 15.18
CA GLN A 46 -2.78 -0.30 14.98
C GLN A 46 -3.81 -0.46 16.11
N GLU A 47 -4.16 0.67 16.71
CA GLU A 47 -5.33 0.75 17.57
C GLU A 47 -6.60 0.92 16.72
N ASP A 48 -7.77 0.76 17.35
CA ASP A 48 -9.06 0.88 16.66
C ASP A 48 -9.16 2.22 15.93
N PHE A 49 -9.52 2.18 14.65
CA PHE A 49 -9.68 3.33 13.74
C PHE A 49 -8.41 4.16 13.45
N GLN A 50 -7.24 3.74 13.93
CA GLN A 50 -5.97 4.47 13.79
C GLN A 50 -5.04 3.93 12.68
N CYS A 51 -5.59 3.23 11.69
CA CYS A 51 -4.80 2.74 10.55
C CYS A 51 -4.09 3.88 9.79
N GLY A 52 -4.69 5.07 9.68
CA GLY A 52 -4.09 6.23 9.04
C GLY A 52 -2.81 6.72 9.73
N PRO A 53 -2.85 7.10 11.01
CA PRO A 53 -1.65 7.49 11.77
C PRO A 53 -0.54 6.44 11.74
N ALA A 54 -0.87 5.15 11.93
CA ALA A 54 0.11 4.06 11.92
C ALA A 54 0.77 3.88 10.55
N ALA A 55 -0.02 3.82 9.47
CA ALA A 55 0.48 3.70 8.11
C ALA A 55 1.33 4.92 7.71
N LEU A 56 0.93 6.14 8.10
CA LEU A 56 1.70 7.35 7.81
C LEU A 56 3.02 7.36 8.59
N ALA A 57 3.03 6.99 9.87
CA ALA A 57 4.26 6.87 10.66
C ALA A 57 5.23 5.86 10.02
N THR A 58 4.72 4.73 9.54
CA THR A 58 5.50 3.71 8.83
C THR A 58 6.26 4.28 7.64
N VAL A 59 5.59 4.99 6.72
CA VAL A 59 6.24 5.55 5.54
C VAL A 59 7.14 6.75 5.87
N LEU A 60 6.78 7.57 6.86
CA LEU A 60 7.61 8.67 7.33
C LEU A 60 8.92 8.16 7.95
N GLN A 61 8.87 7.16 8.83
CA GLN A 61 10.07 6.56 9.39
C GLN A 61 10.93 5.86 8.34
N ALA A 62 10.33 5.16 7.38
CA ALA A 62 11.05 4.60 6.24
C ALA A 62 11.80 5.69 5.46
N SER A 63 11.26 6.92 5.44
CA SER A 63 11.90 8.09 4.83
C SER A 63 12.83 8.87 5.78
N LYS A 64 13.19 8.29 6.94
CA LYS A 64 14.09 8.90 7.96
C LYS A 64 13.49 10.11 8.69
N VAL A 65 12.18 10.14 8.86
CA VAL A 65 11.50 11.04 9.80
C VAL A 65 11.19 10.25 11.06
N ASP A 66 11.83 10.60 12.17
CA ASP A 66 11.58 9.94 13.46
C ASP A 66 10.27 10.46 14.07
N ILE A 67 9.18 9.69 13.86
CA ILE A 67 7.86 10.03 14.36
C ILE A 67 7.05 8.77 14.70
N LEU A 68 6.30 8.83 15.80
CA LEU A 68 5.40 7.76 16.23
C LEU A 68 3.95 8.04 15.81
N PRO A 69 3.10 7.02 15.69
CA PRO A 69 1.69 7.17 15.32
C PRO A 69 0.93 8.19 16.16
N ASP A 70 1.14 8.19 17.48
CA ASP A 70 0.44 9.08 18.43
C ASP A 70 0.60 10.57 18.09
N ALA A 71 1.80 10.95 17.63
CA ALA A 71 2.07 12.34 17.21
C ALA A 71 1.31 12.74 15.95
N LEU A 72 0.80 11.77 15.18
CA LEU A 72 0.05 12.00 13.96
C LEU A 72 -1.46 11.96 14.16
N VAL A 73 -1.96 11.35 15.26
CA VAL A 73 -3.41 11.22 15.53
C VAL A 73 -4.12 12.58 15.40
N SER A 74 -3.64 13.60 16.10
CA SER A 74 -4.25 14.94 16.05
C SER A 74 -4.16 15.64 14.69
N GLN A 75 -3.34 15.12 13.78
CA GLN A 75 -3.07 15.72 12.47
C GLN A 75 -3.88 15.09 11.35
N VAL A 76 -4.18 13.79 11.46
CA VAL A 76 -4.79 13.04 10.35
C VAL A 76 -6.02 12.24 10.74
N TYR A 77 -6.27 12.00 12.03
CA TYR A 77 -7.46 11.29 12.48
C TYR A 77 -8.66 12.23 12.60
N VAL A 78 -9.77 11.86 11.99
CA VAL A 78 -11.03 12.60 12.02
C VAL A 78 -12.05 11.81 12.85
N PRO A 79 -12.30 12.19 14.12
CA PRO A 79 -13.17 11.42 15.04
C PRO A 79 -14.58 11.17 14.49
N SER A 80 -15.20 12.17 13.86
CA SER A 80 -16.54 12.06 13.30
C SER A 80 -16.65 11.05 12.13
N ARG A 81 -15.51 10.63 11.55
CA ARG A 81 -15.42 9.65 10.47
C ARG A 81 -14.81 8.33 10.94
N GLN A 82 -14.33 8.26 12.17
CA GLN A 82 -13.60 7.11 12.70
C GLN A 82 -12.48 6.64 11.75
N GLY A 83 -11.69 7.61 11.23
CA GLY A 83 -10.65 7.32 10.25
C GLY A 83 -9.92 8.56 9.79
N SER A 84 -9.06 8.41 8.80
CA SER A 84 -8.24 9.47 8.21
C SER A 84 -8.64 9.75 6.78
N LEU A 85 -8.54 11.01 6.35
CA LEU A 85 -8.76 11.41 4.96
C LEU A 85 -7.42 11.43 4.21
N GLN A 86 -7.43 11.04 2.94
CA GLN A 86 -6.25 11.06 2.08
C GLN A 86 -5.59 12.45 2.03
N VAL A 87 -6.39 13.51 1.96
CA VAL A 87 -5.88 14.88 1.90
C VAL A 87 -5.10 15.25 3.16
N GLU A 88 -5.55 14.80 4.34
CA GLU A 88 -4.86 15.04 5.61
C GLU A 88 -3.54 14.25 5.67
N MET A 89 -3.53 13.01 5.16
CA MET A 89 -2.33 12.19 5.08
C MET A 89 -1.26 12.85 4.20
N LEU A 90 -1.64 13.35 3.02
CA LEU A 90 -0.75 14.08 2.11
C LEU A 90 -0.24 15.38 2.73
N ALA A 91 -1.11 16.14 3.37
CA ALA A 91 -0.75 17.39 4.03
C ALA A 91 0.22 17.14 5.21
N ALA A 92 -0.03 16.10 6.00
CA ALA A 92 0.86 15.75 7.12
C ALA A 92 2.26 15.35 6.61
N ALA A 93 2.36 14.51 5.58
CA ALA A 93 3.66 14.16 5.01
C ALA A 93 4.46 15.39 4.55
N ARG A 94 3.79 16.38 3.97
CA ARG A 94 4.41 17.66 3.54
C ARG A 94 4.87 18.49 4.73
N ARG A 95 4.13 18.52 5.84
CA ARG A 95 4.55 19.21 7.07
C ARG A 95 5.86 18.65 7.63
N TYR A 96 6.14 17.36 7.39
CA TYR A 96 7.41 16.72 7.74
C TYR A 96 8.47 16.80 6.61
N GLY A 97 8.29 17.72 5.67
CA GLY A 97 9.26 17.98 4.60
C GLY A 97 9.37 16.85 3.56
N ARG A 98 8.33 16.02 3.41
CA ARG A 98 8.32 14.96 2.41
C ARG A 98 7.45 15.34 1.22
N ILE A 99 7.93 15.01 0.03
CA ILE A 99 7.12 15.13 -1.19
C ILE A 99 6.11 13.97 -1.17
N SER A 100 4.84 14.31 -1.14
CA SER A 100 3.75 13.35 -1.23
C SER A 100 2.99 13.54 -2.53
N GLN A 101 2.76 12.44 -3.25
CA GLN A 101 2.01 12.43 -4.50
C GLN A 101 1.10 11.21 -4.55
N ILE A 102 0.03 11.31 -5.31
CA ILE A 102 -0.85 10.18 -5.59
C ILE A 102 -0.29 9.48 -6.82
N LEU A 103 -0.07 8.17 -6.70
CA LEU A 103 0.33 7.33 -7.82
C LEU A 103 -0.87 7.06 -8.74
N ALA A 104 -0.60 6.76 -9.99
CA ALA A 104 -1.61 6.20 -10.88
C ALA A 104 -2.18 4.89 -10.26
N PRO A 105 -3.48 4.61 -10.43
CA PRO A 105 -4.11 3.44 -9.84
C PRO A 105 -3.81 2.17 -10.65
N ASP A 106 -2.54 1.85 -10.83
CA ASP A 106 -2.09 0.63 -11.48
C ASP A 106 -1.12 -0.16 -10.58
N LEU A 107 -1.18 -1.47 -10.70
CA LEU A 107 -0.41 -2.36 -9.85
C LEU A 107 1.07 -2.38 -10.24
N GLU A 108 1.39 -2.31 -11.52
CA GLU A 108 2.77 -2.33 -12.01
C GLU A 108 3.57 -1.14 -11.48
N GLY A 109 3.05 0.09 -11.65
CA GLY A 109 3.70 1.29 -11.14
C GLY A 109 3.85 1.29 -9.61
N LEU A 110 2.92 0.66 -8.87
CA LEU A 110 3.06 0.46 -7.44
C LEU A 110 4.24 -0.46 -7.13
N LEU A 111 4.33 -1.62 -7.80
CA LEU A 111 5.41 -2.60 -7.59
C LEU A 111 6.78 -2.04 -7.98
N GLU A 112 6.85 -1.21 -9.03
CA GLU A 112 8.08 -0.48 -9.39
C GLU A 112 8.58 0.41 -8.26
N GLN A 113 7.68 1.16 -7.58
CA GLN A 113 8.09 1.97 -6.43
C GLN A 113 8.63 1.09 -5.29
N VAL A 114 7.97 -0.03 -5.00
CA VAL A 114 8.44 -0.97 -3.97
C VAL A 114 9.78 -1.57 -4.35
N GLN A 115 9.99 -1.97 -5.61
CA GLN A 115 11.27 -2.45 -6.12
C GLN A 115 12.37 -1.38 -6.02
N ALA A 116 12.02 -0.11 -6.22
CA ALA A 116 12.94 1.02 -6.04
C ALA A 116 13.25 1.35 -4.57
N GLY A 117 12.83 0.49 -3.62
CA GLY A 117 13.07 0.67 -2.19
C GLY A 117 12.13 1.65 -1.50
N LYS A 118 11.02 2.02 -2.14
CA LYS A 118 10.05 2.99 -1.61
C LYS A 118 8.78 2.26 -1.18
N PRO A 119 8.47 2.19 0.14
CA PRO A 119 7.20 1.65 0.60
C PRO A 119 6.04 2.56 0.14
N VAL A 120 4.93 1.95 -0.26
CA VAL A 120 3.78 2.66 -0.80
C VAL A 120 2.60 2.56 0.16
N LEU A 121 2.11 3.71 0.64
CA LEU A 121 0.89 3.78 1.44
C LEU A 121 -0.32 3.60 0.52
N VAL A 122 -1.17 2.64 0.84
CA VAL A 122 -2.38 2.30 0.07
C VAL A 122 -3.62 2.41 0.93
N MET A 123 -4.75 2.69 0.29
CA MET A 123 -6.06 2.59 0.91
C MET A 123 -6.82 1.46 0.22
N GLN A 124 -7.19 0.44 0.97
CA GLN A 124 -7.87 -0.75 0.48
C GLN A 124 -9.26 -0.89 1.08
N ASN A 125 -10.17 -1.51 0.33
CA ASN A 125 -11.48 -1.86 0.84
C ASN A 125 -11.46 -3.32 1.32
N LEU A 126 -11.55 -3.52 2.63
CA LEU A 126 -11.63 -4.85 3.25
C LEU A 126 -13.07 -5.38 3.33
N GLY A 127 -14.05 -4.54 2.98
CA GLY A 127 -15.46 -4.90 2.96
C GLY A 127 -15.97 -5.24 1.55
N LEU A 128 -17.28 -5.21 1.43
CA LEU A 128 -17.95 -5.45 0.15
C LEU A 128 -18.08 -4.12 -0.63
N SER A 129 -18.25 -4.19 -1.94
CA SER A 129 -18.42 -2.99 -2.79
C SER A 129 -19.60 -2.10 -2.37
N TRP A 130 -20.68 -2.70 -1.85
CA TRP A 130 -21.88 -2.01 -1.35
C TRP A 130 -21.81 -1.70 0.16
N TYR A 131 -20.85 -2.25 0.90
CA TYR A 131 -20.58 -1.95 2.31
C TYR A 131 -19.04 -1.88 2.51
N PRO A 132 -18.40 -0.79 2.07
CA PRO A 132 -16.95 -0.67 2.11
C PRO A 132 -16.43 -0.48 3.54
N GLN A 133 -15.31 -1.16 3.83
CA GLN A 133 -14.51 -0.96 5.03
C GLN A 133 -13.12 -0.51 4.61
N TRP A 134 -12.90 0.80 4.62
CA TRP A 134 -11.65 1.39 4.18
C TRP A 134 -10.55 1.24 5.22
N HIS A 135 -9.39 0.80 4.77
CA HIS A 135 -8.24 0.55 5.60
C HIS A 135 -6.97 1.07 4.93
N TYR A 136 -6.12 1.76 5.72
CA TYR A 136 -4.79 2.14 5.28
C TYR A 136 -3.78 1.06 5.65
N ALA A 137 -2.92 0.72 4.68
CA ALA A 137 -1.79 -0.18 4.85
C ALA A 137 -0.57 0.34 4.09
N VAL A 138 0.57 -0.27 4.30
CA VAL A 138 1.80 0.08 3.57
C VAL A 138 2.31 -1.16 2.85
N VAL A 139 2.42 -1.09 1.53
CA VAL A 139 3.04 -2.14 0.72
C VAL A 139 4.56 -2.05 0.91
N VAL A 140 5.15 -3.14 1.39
CA VAL A 140 6.58 -3.25 1.69
C VAL A 140 7.26 -4.37 0.93
N GLY A 141 6.53 -5.10 0.11
CA GLY A 141 7.11 -6.18 -0.69
C GLY A 141 6.10 -6.90 -1.55
N PHE A 142 6.59 -7.79 -2.37
CA PHE A 142 5.79 -8.68 -3.21
C PHE A 142 6.54 -9.97 -3.56
N ASP A 143 5.79 -11.00 -3.93
CA ASP A 143 6.27 -12.28 -4.46
C ASP A 143 5.41 -12.62 -5.69
N LEU A 144 5.92 -12.30 -6.89
CA LEU A 144 5.18 -12.49 -8.15
C LEU A 144 4.88 -13.98 -8.42
N PRO A 145 5.84 -14.91 -8.27
CA PRO A 145 5.55 -16.34 -8.43
C PRO A 145 4.42 -16.87 -7.55
N ARG A 146 4.18 -16.25 -6.39
CA ARG A 146 3.12 -16.64 -5.46
C ARG A 146 1.87 -15.77 -5.59
N GLY A 147 1.93 -14.67 -6.33
CA GLY A 147 0.84 -13.70 -6.44
C GLY A 147 0.55 -13.01 -5.10
N GLU A 148 1.57 -12.75 -4.29
CA GLU A 148 1.43 -12.20 -2.94
C GLU A 148 1.98 -10.77 -2.85
N ILE A 149 1.32 -9.93 -2.04
CA ILE A 149 1.79 -8.61 -1.64
C ILE A 149 2.01 -8.61 -0.13
N VAL A 150 3.13 -8.05 0.31
CA VAL A 150 3.49 -7.94 1.74
C VAL A 150 3.09 -6.57 2.25
N LEU A 151 2.28 -6.54 3.30
CA LEU A 151 1.75 -5.32 3.93
C LEU A 151 2.27 -5.14 5.35
N ARG A 152 2.30 -3.87 5.76
CA ARG A 152 2.46 -3.43 7.15
C ARG A 152 1.22 -2.64 7.57
#